data_8244eff725c57219a7259e036b8cb6dd
#
_entry.id   8244eff725c57219a7259e036b8cb6dd
#
_cell.length_a   1.000
_cell.length_b   1.000
_cell.length_c   1.000
_cell.angle_alpha   90.00
_cell.angle_beta   90.00
_cell.angle_gamma   90.00
#
_symmetry.space_group_name_H-M   'P 1'
#
loop_
_entity.id
_entity.type
_entity.pdbx_description
1 polymer ?
#
loop_
_entity_poly.entity_id
_entity_poly.type
_entity_poly.pdbx_seq_one_letter_code
_entity_poly.pdbx_strand_id
1 'polypeptide(L)'
;MRELTSRQREVLEFIRTFSERHGLPPAVREIGERFGFTARAAFDHLKALERKGMLERRVTDRRVSRTLVLPGRRATGRAGRDEIPVLGRIAAGAPILAVENQEDSIPLAPDWLGARGQDVFALRVRGESMVGAHIVDGDLVLVRKQETASTGDIVAALIDGEATVKRFARDGERVVLRPEHPTMKPIVVDPNRRDLRILGKVIGVLRSV
;
A
#
# COMPACT_ATOMS: atom_id res chain seq x y z
N MET A 1 18.73 17.97 21.38
CA MET A 1 18.66 17.93 19.89
C MET A 1 19.63 18.93 19.34
N ARG A 2 20.56 18.55 18.46
CA ARG A 2 21.48 19.52 17.83
C ARG A 2 20.71 20.33 16.80
N GLU A 3 20.65 21.65 16.97
CA GLU A 3 19.93 22.57 16.06
C GLU A 3 20.46 22.48 14.61
N LEU A 4 19.54 22.63 13.65
CA LEU A 4 19.88 22.72 12.23
C LEU A 4 20.42 24.12 11.94
N THR A 5 21.50 24.21 11.16
CA THR A 5 21.92 25.49 10.59
C THR A 5 20.87 26.02 9.59
N SER A 6 20.84 27.32 9.31
CA SER A 6 19.91 27.89 8.34
C SER A 6 19.99 27.17 6.99
N ARG A 7 21.21 26.86 6.54
CA ARG A 7 21.43 26.18 5.27
C ARG A 7 20.95 24.71 5.29
N GLN A 8 21.09 24.04 6.42
CA GLN A 8 20.55 22.67 6.57
C GLN A 8 19.02 22.66 6.57
N ARG A 9 18.38 23.69 7.14
CA ARG A 9 16.91 23.85 7.08
C ARG A 9 16.42 24.05 5.65
N GLU A 10 17.09 24.93 4.89
CA GLU A 10 16.76 25.17 3.48
C GLU A 10 16.89 23.90 2.62
N VAL A 11 17.98 23.15 2.79
CA VAL A 11 18.19 21.88 2.07
C VAL A 11 17.13 20.86 2.45
N LEU A 12 16.80 20.72 3.74
CA LEU A 12 15.78 19.81 4.20
C LEU A 12 14.38 20.17 3.65
N GLU A 13 14.05 21.46 3.63
CA GLU A 13 12.77 21.95 3.10
C GLU A 13 12.69 21.75 1.57
N PHE A 14 13.78 21.98 0.86
CA PHE A 14 13.85 21.67 -0.57
C PHE A 14 13.62 20.18 -0.83
N ILE A 15 14.27 19.29 -0.07
CA ILE A 15 14.08 17.85 -0.20
C ILE A 15 12.61 17.48 0.04
N ARG A 16 11.98 18.11 1.04
CA ARG A 16 10.56 17.90 1.36
C ARG A 16 9.66 18.32 0.21
N THR A 17 9.77 19.57 -0.23
CA THR A 17 8.93 20.15 -1.29
C THR A 17 9.15 19.45 -2.63
N PHE A 18 10.39 19.11 -2.95
CA PHE A 18 10.72 18.36 -4.16
C PHE A 18 10.09 16.96 -4.13
N SER A 19 10.21 16.26 -3.00
CA SER A 19 9.60 14.93 -2.82
C SER A 19 8.09 14.96 -2.88
N GLU A 20 7.46 16.04 -2.39
CA GLU A 20 6.01 16.25 -2.49
C GLU A 20 5.53 16.45 -3.93
N ARG A 21 6.28 17.24 -4.68
CA ARG A 21 5.94 17.61 -6.07
C ARG A 21 6.23 16.50 -7.07
N HIS A 22 7.35 15.80 -6.91
CA HIS A 22 7.85 14.83 -7.88
C HIS A 22 7.66 13.37 -7.44
N GLY A 23 7.25 13.16 -6.17
CA GLY A 23 7.06 11.83 -5.61
C GLY A 23 8.34 11.04 -5.33
N LEU A 24 9.51 11.61 -5.61
CA LEU A 24 10.83 11.04 -5.40
C LEU A 24 11.73 12.09 -4.74
N PRO A 25 12.66 11.71 -3.87
CA PRO A 25 13.64 12.65 -3.34
C PRO A 25 14.57 13.17 -4.45
N PRO A 26 15.09 14.40 -4.32
CA PRO A 26 16.05 14.91 -5.28
C PRO A 26 17.36 14.11 -5.25
N ALA A 27 18.01 13.96 -6.40
CA ALA A 27 19.36 13.46 -6.47
C ALA A 27 20.35 14.48 -5.89
N VAL A 28 21.54 14.03 -5.47
CA VAL A 28 22.61 14.92 -4.96
C VAL A 28 22.94 16.03 -5.95
N ARG A 29 22.90 15.74 -7.25
CA ARG A 29 23.14 16.71 -8.32
C ARG A 29 22.04 17.79 -8.36
N GLU A 30 20.78 17.43 -8.24
CA GLU A 30 19.65 18.37 -8.23
C GLU A 30 19.70 19.30 -7.00
N ILE A 31 20.18 18.81 -5.86
CA ILE A 31 20.44 19.63 -4.67
C ILE A 31 21.61 20.59 -4.96
N GLY A 32 22.69 20.10 -5.57
CA GLY A 32 23.83 20.90 -5.96
C GLY A 32 23.43 22.06 -6.89
N GLU A 33 22.70 21.75 -7.94
CA GLU A 33 22.18 22.72 -8.92
C GLU A 33 21.27 23.77 -8.26
N ARG A 34 20.36 23.35 -7.37
CA ARG A 34 19.42 24.24 -6.68
C ARG A 34 20.08 25.24 -5.77
N PHE A 35 21.18 24.87 -5.10
CA PHE A 35 21.83 25.67 -4.08
C PHE A 35 23.22 26.22 -4.49
N GLY A 36 23.66 25.92 -5.70
CA GLY A 36 25.00 26.30 -6.17
C GLY A 36 26.12 25.53 -5.44
N PHE A 37 25.84 24.31 -4.99
CA PHE A 37 26.82 23.47 -4.31
C PHE A 37 27.58 22.57 -5.29
N THR A 38 28.83 22.28 -4.96
CA THR A 38 29.48 21.11 -5.55
C THR A 38 28.79 19.82 -5.06
N ALA A 39 28.89 18.75 -5.84
CA ALA A 39 28.31 17.46 -5.46
C ALA A 39 28.82 17.00 -4.08
N ARG A 40 30.08 17.29 -3.75
CA ARG A 40 30.67 16.98 -2.45
C ARG A 40 30.03 17.78 -1.32
N ALA A 41 29.86 19.10 -1.49
CA ALA A 41 29.22 19.96 -0.49
C ALA A 41 27.76 19.57 -0.26
N ALA A 42 27.00 19.27 -1.34
CA ALA A 42 25.65 18.74 -1.22
C ALA A 42 25.61 17.43 -0.42
N PHE A 43 26.54 16.51 -0.70
CA PHE A 43 26.67 15.25 0.04
C PHE A 43 26.98 15.46 1.52
N ASP A 44 27.85 16.43 1.87
CA ASP A 44 28.22 16.75 3.26
C ASP A 44 27.02 17.32 4.03
N HIS A 45 26.19 18.16 3.41
CA HIS A 45 24.91 18.62 3.98
C HIS A 45 23.96 17.46 4.26
N LEU A 46 23.80 16.53 3.31
CA LEU A 46 22.97 15.34 3.49
C LEU A 46 23.45 14.45 4.63
N LYS A 47 24.77 14.21 4.70
CA LYS A 47 25.39 13.43 5.78
C LYS A 47 25.23 14.09 7.16
N ALA A 48 25.23 15.43 7.19
CA ALA A 48 24.97 16.17 8.43
C ALA A 48 23.50 16.06 8.88
N LEU A 49 22.55 16.12 7.94
CA LEU A 49 21.12 15.91 8.20
C LEU A 49 20.82 14.47 8.65
N GLU A 50 21.50 13.50 8.06
CA GLU A 50 21.42 12.08 8.43
C GLU A 50 21.92 11.85 9.87
N ARG A 51 23.10 12.40 10.24
CA ARG A 51 23.62 12.33 11.62
C ARG A 51 22.73 13.03 12.66
N LYS A 52 21.89 13.97 12.24
CA LYS A 52 20.92 14.66 13.09
C LYS A 52 19.56 13.96 13.12
N GLY A 53 19.42 12.84 12.44
CA GLY A 53 18.18 12.07 12.36
C GLY A 53 17.07 12.75 11.54
N MET A 54 17.42 13.75 10.70
CA MET A 54 16.44 14.47 9.86
C MET A 54 16.28 13.82 8.48
N LEU A 55 17.16 12.92 8.11
CA LEU A 55 17.11 12.09 6.91
C LEU A 55 17.55 10.67 7.27
N GLU A 56 17.00 9.70 6.56
CA GLU A 56 17.46 8.32 6.54
C GLU A 56 17.88 7.95 5.13
N ARG A 57 18.91 7.13 5.00
CA ARG A 57 19.30 6.58 3.71
C ARG A 57 18.92 5.10 3.67
N ARG A 58 18.01 4.72 2.76
CA ARG A 58 17.78 3.31 2.49
C ARG A 58 18.91 2.76 1.63
N VAL A 59 19.55 1.70 2.08
CA VAL A 59 20.50 0.94 1.29
C VAL A 59 19.68 0.04 0.37
N THR A 60 19.38 0.54 -0.82
CA THR A 60 18.89 -0.28 -1.93
C THR A 60 20.05 -0.60 -2.86
N ASP A 61 19.98 -1.71 -3.57
CA ASP A 61 21.03 -2.26 -4.40
C ASP A 61 21.80 -1.21 -5.22
N ARG A 62 23.09 -1.43 -5.43
CA ARG A 62 24.14 -0.48 -5.88
C ARG A 62 23.88 0.40 -7.11
N ARG A 63 22.67 0.44 -7.68
CA ARG A 63 22.32 1.17 -8.91
C ARG A 63 21.30 2.30 -8.75
N VAL A 64 20.75 2.55 -7.55
CA VAL A 64 19.72 3.57 -7.35
C VAL A 64 20.29 4.81 -6.65
N SER A 65 20.32 5.92 -7.37
CA SER A 65 20.88 7.21 -6.92
C SER A 65 19.97 8.02 -5.95
N ARG A 66 18.76 7.54 -5.66
CA ARG A 66 17.73 8.26 -4.88
C ARG A 66 17.32 7.46 -3.65
N THR A 67 18.11 7.53 -2.60
CA THR A 67 17.96 6.71 -1.38
C THR A 67 17.60 7.51 -0.13
N LEU A 68 17.24 8.79 -0.25
CA LEU A 68 16.93 9.67 0.88
C LEU A 68 15.48 9.46 1.36
N VAL A 69 15.28 9.29 2.67
CA VAL A 69 13.97 9.19 3.32
C VAL A 69 13.90 10.20 4.47
N LEU A 70 12.79 10.91 4.61
CA LEU A 70 12.51 11.81 5.74
C LEU A 70 12.00 10.99 6.93
N PRO A 71 12.64 11.02 8.13
CA PRO A 71 12.17 10.31 9.31
C PRO A 71 10.78 10.79 9.74
N GLY A 72 9.93 9.88 10.18
CA GLY A 72 8.58 10.20 10.64
C GLY A 72 7.56 10.47 9.53
N ARG A 73 7.99 10.58 8.30
CA ARG A 73 7.13 10.52 7.12
C ARG A 73 7.23 9.09 6.59
N ARG A 74 6.21 8.26 6.85
CA ARG A 74 5.95 7.10 5.99
C ARG A 74 6.05 7.64 4.58
N ALA A 75 6.85 7.00 3.74
CA ALA A 75 7.08 7.44 2.36
C ALA A 75 5.74 7.64 1.65
N THR A 76 5.21 8.88 1.72
CA THR A 76 4.03 9.33 0.97
C THR A 76 4.43 9.83 -0.42
N GLY A 77 5.70 9.72 -0.77
CA GLY A 77 6.23 9.97 -2.10
C GLY A 77 6.29 8.67 -2.90
N ARG A 78 5.96 8.71 -4.15
CA ARG A 78 5.84 7.65 -5.17
C ARG A 78 6.71 6.38 -5.01
N ALA A 79 7.84 6.40 -4.31
CA ALA A 79 8.65 5.21 -4.02
C ALA A 79 7.99 4.21 -3.04
N GLY A 80 6.97 4.64 -2.25
CA GLY A 80 6.13 3.74 -1.45
C GLY A 80 4.77 3.46 -2.09
N ARG A 81 4.52 4.02 -3.30
CA ARG A 81 3.33 3.73 -4.12
C ARG A 81 3.60 2.70 -5.20
N ASP A 82 4.86 2.33 -5.42
CA ASP A 82 5.24 1.33 -6.41
C ASP A 82 5.26 -0.10 -5.84
N GLU A 83 4.82 -0.26 -4.59
CA GLU A 83 4.69 -1.57 -3.95
C GLU A 83 3.30 -1.73 -3.34
N ILE A 84 2.70 -2.87 -3.60
CA ILE A 84 1.42 -3.27 -3.01
C ILE A 84 1.72 -4.18 -1.83
N PRO A 85 1.34 -3.82 -0.58
CA PRO A 85 1.54 -4.68 0.57
C PRO A 85 0.69 -5.95 0.45
N VAL A 86 1.29 -7.09 0.71
CA VAL A 86 0.59 -8.37 0.87
C VAL A 86 0.24 -8.52 2.33
N LEU A 87 -1.06 -8.61 2.63
CA LEU A 87 -1.55 -8.77 3.98
C LEU A 87 -1.79 -10.24 4.29
N GLY A 88 -1.35 -10.65 5.45
CA GLY A 88 -1.60 -11.99 6.01
C GLY A 88 -2.90 -12.03 6.80
N ARG A 89 -2.79 -12.25 8.12
CA ARG A 89 -3.95 -12.22 9.00
C ARG A 89 -4.40 -10.78 9.25
N ILE A 90 -5.67 -10.52 8.97
CA ILE A 90 -6.28 -9.23 9.30
C ILE A 90 -6.91 -9.35 10.68
N ALA A 91 -6.31 -8.68 11.67
CA ALA A 91 -6.86 -8.64 13.02
C ALA A 91 -8.10 -7.75 13.08
N ALA A 92 -9.14 -8.21 13.76
CA ALA A 92 -10.32 -7.41 14.03
C ALA A 92 -9.94 -6.19 14.89
N GLY A 93 -10.38 -4.99 14.46
CA GLY A 93 -10.12 -3.74 15.20
C GLY A 93 -8.85 -2.99 14.80
N ALA A 94 -7.85 -3.61 14.16
CA ALA A 94 -6.68 -2.92 13.66
C ALA A 94 -6.94 -2.27 12.27
N PRO A 95 -6.25 -1.15 11.92
CA PRO A 95 -6.28 -0.63 10.56
C PRO A 95 -5.74 -1.69 9.58
N ILE A 96 -6.43 -1.92 8.46
CA ILE A 96 -6.10 -2.97 7.48
C ILE A 96 -4.65 -2.88 7.01
N LEU A 97 -4.17 -1.67 6.75
CA LEU A 97 -2.80 -1.39 6.28
C LEU A 97 -1.81 -1.19 7.44
N ALA A 98 -2.13 -1.67 8.65
CA ALA A 98 -1.17 -1.67 9.74
C ALA A 98 0.03 -2.57 9.39
N VAL A 99 1.23 -2.15 9.79
CA VAL A 99 2.48 -2.90 9.52
C VAL A 99 2.42 -4.32 10.06
N GLU A 100 1.71 -4.53 11.16
CA GLU A 100 1.52 -5.82 11.81
C GLU A 100 0.79 -6.85 10.93
N ASN A 101 0.02 -6.39 9.94
CA ASN A 101 -0.71 -7.26 9.01
C ASN A 101 0.07 -7.54 7.73
N GLN A 102 1.21 -6.88 7.50
CA GLN A 102 1.98 -7.01 6.27
C GLN A 102 2.97 -8.17 6.38
N GLU A 103 2.84 -9.15 5.49
CA GLU A 103 3.74 -10.30 5.39
C GLU A 103 4.79 -10.11 4.28
N ASP A 104 4.45 -9.39 3.21
CA ASP A 104 5.29 -9.22 2.01
C ASP A 104 4.90 -7.95 1.25
N SER A 105 5.58 -7.64 0.16
CA SER A 105 5.19 -6.59 -0.78
C SER A 105 5.40 -7.01 -2.24
N ILE A 106 4.56 -6.48 -3.13
CA ILE A 106 4.65 -6.70 -4.57
C ILE A 106 5.16 -5.42 -5.22
N PRO A 107 6.27 -5.43 -5.99
CA PRO A 107 6.78 -4.27 -6.69
C PRO A 107 5.90 -3.93 -7.91
N LEU A 108 4.69 -3.44 -7.65
CA LEU A 108 3.70 -3.06 -8.65
C LEU A 108 3.06 -1.73 -8.27
N ALA A 109 3.11 -0.76 -9.18
CA ALA A 109 2.48 0.53 -8.95
C ALA A 109 0.94 0.41 -9.06
N PRO A 110 0.16 0.89 -8.06
CA PRO A 110 -1.30 0.89 -8.10
C PRO A 110 -1.89 1.61 -9.32
N ASP A 111 -1.15 2.56 -9.90
CA ASP A 111 -1.54 3.30 -11.11
C ASP A 111 -1.79 2.38 -12.31
N TRP A 112 -1.09 1.26 -12.40
CA TRP A 112 -1.29 0.22 -13.43
C TRP A 112 -2.66 -0.44 -13.36
N LEU A 113 -3.26 -0.44 -12.17
CA LEU A 113 -4.57 -1.02 -11.89
C LEU A 113 -5.71 -0.01 -12.01
N GLY A 114 -5.42 1.20 -12.50
CA GLY A 114 -6.39 2.30 -12.52
C GLY A 114 -6.75 2.82 -11.12
N ALA A 115 -5.96 2.45 -10.10
CA ALA A 115 -6.17 2.81 -8.70
C ALA A 115 -5.32 4.02 -8.27
N ARG A 116 -5.09 4.97 -9.18
CA ARG A 116 -4.27 6.16 -8.93
C ARG A 116 -4.73 6.92 -7.69
N GLY A 117 -3.81 7.12 -6.75
CA GLY A 117 -4.09 7.84 -5.51
C GLY A 117 -4.96 7.08 -4.50
N GLN A 118 -5.27 5.81 -4.75
CA GLN A 118 -6.05 4.95 -3.86
C GLN A 118 -5.16 3.93 -3.15
N ASP A 119 -5.56 3.55 -1.94
CA ASP A 119 -4.90 2.48 -1.19
C ASP A 119 -5.24 1.13 -1.82
N VAL A 120 -4.21 0.38 -2.21
CA VAL A 120 -4.32 -0.99 -2.73
C VAL A 120 -3.50 -1.91 -1.84
N PHE A 121 -4.02 -3.08 -1.57
CA PHE A 121 -3.33 -4.16 -0.88
C PHE A 121 -3.60 -5.49 -1.57
N ALA A 122 -2.80 -6.50 -1.29
CA ALA A 122 -2.98 -7.85 -1.79
C ALA A 122 -3.35 -8.81 -0.66
N LEU A 123 -4.17 -9.80 -0.97
CA LEU A 123 -4.49 -10.91 -0.10
C LEU A 123 -4.17 -12.22 -0.80
N ARG A 124 -3.58 -13.16 -0.08
CA ARG A 124 -3.39 -14.53 -0.59
C ARG A 124 -4.69 -15.30 -0.46
N VAL A 125 -5.16 -15.82 -1.59
CA VAL A 125 -6.35 -16.66 -1.65
C VAL A 125 -6.06 -18.03 -1.04
N ARG A 126 -7.00 -18.52 -0.26
CA ARG A 126 -6.98 -19.88 0.28
C ARG A 126 -8.28 -20.58 -0.07
N GLY A 127 -8.15 -21.78 -0.62
CA GLY A 127 -9.28 -22.62 -1.01
C GLY A 127 -9.87 -22.28 -2.38
N GLU A 128 -10.96 -22.94 -2.73
CA GLU A 128 -11.50 -23.02 -4.10
C GLU A 128 -12.82 -22.27 -4.30
N SER A 129 -13.21 -21.47 -3.32
CA SER A 129 -14.56 -20.84 -3.32
C SER A 129 -14.80 -19.84 -4.48
N MET A 130 -13.77 -19.49 -5.23
CA MET A 130 -13.83 -18.49 -6.32
C MET A 130 -13.29 -19.03 -7.66
N VAL A 131 -13.20 -20.35 -7.81
CA VAL A 131 -12.66 -21.00 -9.04
C VAL A 131 -13.47 -20.67 -10.29
N GLY A 132 -14.79 -20.49 -10.15
CA GLY A 132 -15.67 -20.06 -11.25
C GLY A 132 -15.40 -18.64 -11.75
N ALA A 133 -14.74 -17.83 -10.94
CA ALA A 133 -14.21 -16.52 -11.32
C ALA A 133 -12.72 -16.58 -11.71
N HIS A 134 -12.18 -17.79 -11.94
CA HIS A 134 -10.76 -18.03 -12.25
C HIS A 134 -9.77 -17.56 -11.16
N ILE A 135 -10.22 -17.43 -9.91
CA ILE A 135 -9.39 -17.16 -8.75
C ILE A 135 -9.23 -18.47 -8.00
N VAL A 136 -7.99 -18.97 -7.91
CA VAL A 136 -7.67 -20.29 -7.34
C VAL A 136 -6.81 -20.15 -6.09
N ASP A 137 -6.63 -21.25 -5.39
CA ASP A 137 -5.77 -21.34 -4.22
C ASP A 137 -4.34 -20.87 -4.53
N GLY A 138 -3.75 -20.06 -3.65
CA GLY A 138 -2.41 -19.49 -3.82
C GLY A 138 -2.35 -18.16 -4.60
N ASP A 139 -3.38 -17.77 -5.33
CA ASP A 139 -3.43 -16.49 -6.02
C ASP A 139 -3.27 -15.31 -5.04
N LEU A 140 -2.74 -14.20 -5.55
CA LEU A 140 -2.79 -12.91 -4.88
C LEU A 140 -3.88 -12.05 -5.52
N VAL A 141 -4.95 -11.75 -4.78
CA VAL A 141 -5.97 -10.80 -5.22
C VAL A 141 -5.56 -9.38 -4.83
N LEU A 142 -5.59 -8.47 -5.80
CA LEU A 142 -5.30 -7.06 -5.61
C LEU A 142 -6.60 -6.34 -5.26
N VAL A 143 -6.63 -5.72 -4.09
CA VAL A 143 -7.83 -5.15 -3.50
C VAL A 143 -7.68 -3.66 -3.35
N ARG A 144 -8.57 -2.90 -3.98
CA ARG A 144 -8.72 -1.47 -3.75
C ARG A 144 -9.53 -1.26 -2.48
N LYS A 145 -8.94 -0.58 -1.50
CA LYS A 145 -9.58 -0.31 -0.21
C LYS A 145 -10.82 0.57 -0.39
N GLN A 146 -11.95 0.08 0.03
CA GLN A 146 -13.22 0.79 0.09
C GLN A 146 -14.20 0.05 1.01
N GLU A 147 -15.12 0.78 1.64
CA GLU A 147 -16.08 0.20 2.60
C GLU A 147 -17.42 -0.16 1.95
N THR A 148 -17.60 0.21 0.69
CA THR A 148 -18.84 -0.03 -0.07
C THR A 148 -18.58 -0.93 -1.26
N ALA A 149 -19.63 -1.65 -1.69
CA ALA A 149 -19.59 -2.49 -2.88
C ALA A 149 -20.94 -2.45 -3.61
N SER A 150 -20.90 -2.69 -4.92
CA SER A 150 -22.07 -2.85 -5.78
C SER A 150 -22.34 -4.33 -6.05
N THR A 151 -23.59 -4.69 -6.24
CA THR A 151 -23.95 -6.06 -6.65
C THR A 151 -23.19 -6.46 -7.92
N GLY A 152 -22.53 -7.63 -7.87
CA GLY A 152 -21.67 -8.13 -8.92
C GLY A 152 -20.18 -7.90 -8.68
N ASP A 153 -19.76 -7.00 -7.76
CA ASP A 153 -18.37 -6.82 -7.42
C ASP A 153 -17.78 -8.06 -6.72
N ILE A 154 -16.55 -8.41 -7.03
CA ILE A 154 -15.78 -9.35 -6.21
C ILE A 154 -15.14 -8.53 -5.10
N VAL A 155 -15.37 -8.90 -3.85
CA VAL A 155 -14.93 -8.15 -2.67
C VAL A 155 -14.09 -9.01 -1.75
N ALA A 156 -13.14 -8.37 -1.07
CA ALA A 156 -12.58 -8.87 0.16
C ALA A 156 -13.45 -8.37 1.32
N ALA A 157 -13.90 -9.26 2.16
CA ALA A 157 -14.74 -8.95 3.32
C ALA A 157 -14.21 -9.65 4.57
N LEU A 158 -14.42 -9.04 5.72
CA LEU A 158 -14.18 -9.62 7.02
C LEU A 158 -15.52 -10.03 7.63
N ILE A 159 -15.65 -11.29 8.03
CA ILE A 159 -16.82 -11.84 8.69
C ILE A 159 -16.37 -12.56 9.94
N ASP A 160 -16.90 -12.17 11.10
CA ASP A 160 -16.55 -12.78 12.39
C ASP A 160 -15.02 -12.87 12.62
N GLY A 161 -14.27 -11.88 12.12
CA GLY A 161 -12.81 -11.81 12.23
C GLY A 161 -12.02 -12.55 11.16
N GLU A 162 -12.66 -13.24 10.22
CA GLU A 162 -12.01 -13.96 9.13
C GLU A 162 -12.18 -13.25 7.79
N ALA A 163 -11.06 -13.07 7.06
CA ALA A 163 -11.07 -12.49 5.72
C ALA A 163 -11.52 -13.51 4.67
N THR A 164 -12.40 -13.10 3.77
CA THR A 164 -12.90 -13.93 2.67
C THR A 164 -13.03 -13.13 1.38
N VAL A 165 -12.91 -13.82 0.24
CA VAL A 165 -13.15 -13.25 -1.10
C VAL A 165 -14.40 -13.89 -1.67
N LYS A 166 -15.39 -13.07 -2.05
CA LYS A 166 -16.68 -13.52 -2.57
C LYS A 166 -17.25 -12.51 -3.56
N ARG A 167 -18.24 -12.94 -4.35
CA ARG A 167 -19.06 -12.00 -5.13
C ARG A 167 -20.11 -11.38 -4.23
N PHE A 168 -20.13 -10.06 -4.20
CA PHE A 168 -21.08 -9.28 -3.43
C PHE A 168 -22.44 -9.20 -4.13
N ALA A 169 -23.50 -9.39 -3.38
CA ALA A 169 -24.88 -9.11 -3.78
C ALA A 169 -25.65 -8.52 -2.60
N ARG A 170 -26.74 -7.81 -2.91
CA ARG A 170 -27.74 -7.39 -1.94
C ARG A 170 -29.08 -8.09 -2.21
N ASP A 171 -29.74 -8.48 -1.13
CA ASP A 171 -31.10 -8.99 -1.12
C ASP A 171 -31.87 -8.23 -0.02
N GLY A 172 -32.55 -7.16 -0.44
CA GLY A 172 -33.12 -6.18 0.48
C GLY A 172 -32.03 -5.53 1.33
N GLU A 173 -32.19 -5.63 2.66
CA GLU A 173 -31.18 -5.13 3.61
C GLU A 173 -30.03 -6.11 3.88
N ARG A 174 -30.18 -7.37 3.44
CA ARG A 174 -29.19 -8.41 3.66
C ARG A 174 -28.05 -8.32 2.65
N VAL A 175 -26.85 -8.57 3.12
CA VAL A 175 -25.69 -8.79 2.26
C VAL A 175 -25.55 -10.28 1.99
N VAL A 176 -25.37 -10.61 0.71
CA VAL A 176 -25.15 -11.99 0.27
C VAL A 176 -23.76 -12.06 -0.36
N LEU A 177 -22.88 -12.86 0.23
CA LEU A 177 -21.56 -13.14 -0.29
C LEU A 177 -21.57 -14.49 -0.98
N ARG A 178 -21.57 -14.45 -2.33
CA ARG A 178 -21.71 -15.63 -3.18
C ARG A 178 -20.34 -16.19 -3.54
N PRO A 179 -20.07 -17.48 -3.28
CA PRO A 179 -18.92 -18.16 -3.87
C PRO A 179 -19.14 -18.32 -5.39
N GLU A 180 -18.09 -18.28 -6.13
CA GLU A 180 -18.05 -18.70 -7.55
C GLU A 180 -17.56 -20.16 -7.60
N HIS A 181 -18.39 -21.05 -7.06
CA HIS A 181 -18.11 -22.49 -6.97
C HIS A 181 -19.43 -23.27 -7.13
N PRO A 182 -19.46 -24.38 -7.91
CA PRO A 182 -20.72 -25.05 -8.27
C PRO A 182 -21.48 -25.67 -7.07
N THR A 183 -20.80 -26.02 -5.99
CA THR A 183 -21.39 -26.73 -4.84
C THR A 183 -21.43 -25.93 -3.54
N MET A 184 -20.72 -24.79 -3.48
CA MET A 184 -20.67 -23.98 -2.26
C MET A 184 -21.89 -23.08 -2.12
N LYS A 185 -22.42 -22.98 -0.90
CA LYS A 185 -23.59 -22.13 -0.61
C LYS A 185 -23.18 -20.68 -0.35
N PRO A 186 -24.03 -19.72 -0.73
CA PRO A 186 -23.85 -18.32 -0.38
C PRO A 186 -23.88 -18.11 1.14
N ILE A 187 -23.09 -17.14 1.60
CA ILE A 187 -23.12 -16.66 2.99
C ILE A 187 -24.08 -15.47 3.02
N VAL A 188 -25.21 -15.64 3.71
CA VAL A 188 -26.18 -14.56 3.93
C VAL A 188 -25.84 -13.90 5.25
N VAL A 189 -25.55 -12.61 5.21
CA VAL A 189 -25.17 -11.81 6.38
C VAL A 189 -26.29 -10.85 6.69
N ASP A 190 -26.85 -11.00 7.88
CA ASP A 190 -27.75 -10.02 8.48
C ASP A 190 -26.91 -8.95 9.18
N PRO A 191 -26.99 -7.67 8.77
CA PRO A 191 -26.20 -6.59 9.39
C PRO A 191 -26.43 -6.43 10.90
N ASN A 192 -27.55 -6.95 11.41
CA ASN A 192 -27.87 -6.91 12.85
C ASN A 192 -27.34 -8.12 13.63
N ARG A 193 -26.79 -9.13 12.99
CA ARG A 193 -26.42 -10.40 13.65
C ARG A 193 -24.98 -10.84 13.45
N ARG A 194 -24.24 -10.25 12.51
CA ARG A 194 -22.84 -10.62 12.22
C ARG A 194 -22.01 -9.37 11.97
N ASP A 195 -20.79 -9.40 12.45
CA ASP A 195 -19.79 -8.37 12.15
C ASP A 195 -19.27 -8.57 10.73
N LEU A 196 -19.88 -7.85 9.76
CA LEU A 196 -19.44 -7.80 8.38
C LEU A 196 -18.78 -6.46 8.09
N ARG A 197 -17.56 -6.49 7.61
CA ARG A 197 -16.86 -5.31 7.09
C ARG A 197 -16.34 -5.57 5.69
N ILE A 198 -16.74 -4.75 4.72
CA ILE A 198 -16.11 -4.75 3.41
C ILE A 198 -14.73 -4.12 3.53
N LEU A 199 -13.71 -4.86 3.13
CA LEU A 199 -12.31 -4.41 3.15
C LEU A 199 -11.95 -3.68 1.86
N GLY A 200 -12.56 -4.12 0.74
CA GLY A 200 -12.35 -3.50 -0.56
C GLY A 200 -12.86 -4.33 -1.72
N LYS A 201 -12.74 -3.76 -2.91
CA LYS A 201 -13.07 -4.38 -4.18
C LYS A 201 -11.83 -5.01 -4.81
N VAL A 202 -11.95 -6.26 -5.27
CA VAL A 202 -10.91 -6.92 -6.06
C VAL A 202 -10.84 -6.26 -7.44
N ILE A 203 -9.65 -5.81 -7.82
CA ILE A 203 -9.37 -5.10 -9.08
C ILE A 203 -8.35 -5.82 -9.96
N GLY A 204 -7.76 -6.90 -9.46
CA GLY A 204 -6.80 -7.70 -10.20
C GLY A 204 -6.45 -8.99 -9.48
N VAL A 205 -5.83 -9.91 -10.22
CA VAL A 205 -5.30 -11.18 -9.71
C VAL A 205 -3.89 -11.36 -10.25
N LEU A 206 -2.97 -11.76 -9.37
CA LEU A 206 -1.61 -12.14 -9.73
C LEU A 206 -1.39 -13.60 -9.39
N ARG A 207 -0.81 -14.34 -10.32
CA ARG A 207 -0.43 -15.75 -10.18
C ARG A 207 0.99 -15.93 -10.65
N SER A 208 1.79 -16.61 -9.85
CA SER A 208 3.07 -17.15 -10.29
C SER A 208 2.83 -18.50 -10.96
N VAL A 209 3.43 -18.71 -12.12
CA VAL A 209 3.34 -19.95 -12.91
C VAL A 209 4.63 -20.72 -12.76
#